data_1e72ad9ea123f997db0d1e2c2099f4f4
#
_entry.id   1e72ad9ea123f997db0d1e2c2099f4f4
#
_cell.length_a   1.000
_cell.length_b   1.000
_cell.length_c   1.000
_cell.angle_alpha   90.00
_cell.angle_beta   90.00
_cell.angle_gamma   90.00
#
_symmetry.space_group_name_H-M   'P 1'
#
loop_
_entity.id
_entity.type
_entity.pdbx_description
1 polymer ?
#
loop_
_entity_poly.entity_id
_entity_poly.type
_entity_poly.pdbx_seq_one_letter_code
_entity_poly.pdbx_strand_id
1 'polypeptide(L)'
;MKMKGVILAGGKGLRLYPLTKVTNKHLLPVGREPMIFNPIKKLIEAGIKDILVVTSTEQMGSIVNLLGSGKEFNCNFTYKVQDGAYGIAHALALAEDFAGREKFVVILGDNITTASIKPFVDKFMKQDKGALVLLKQVSDPHRFGVAAIDEQQVIEIEEKPKSPKSNFAVIGYYMYDPKVFDIIRNIQPSARGEYEITSVNNEYIKRGELAYEILDGEWTDAGTFDSLLYASQLLMRQDAEVMPVSSVEHQDVSKEQITEMIDSFEEKINELKKHLKTNET
;
A
#
# COMPACT_ATOMS: atom_id res chain seq x y z
N MET A 1 -10.50 -2.12 23.43
CA MET A 1 -10.43 -3.07 22.29
C MET A 1 -9.23 -2.71 21.46
N LYS A 2 -8.42 -3.69 21.03
CA LYS A 2 -7.21 -3.46 20.23
C LYS A 2 -7.56 -3.76 18.77
N MET A 3 -7.47 -2.77 17.89
CA MET A 3 -7.74 -2.97 16.46
C MET A 3 -6.52 -3.61 15.78
N LYS A 4 -6.76 -4.50 14.82
CA LYS A 4 -5.73 -5.17 14.01
C LYS A 4 -5.63 -4.54 12.62
N GLY A 5 -4.50 -4.70 11.96
CA GLY A 5 -4.26 -4.24 10.60
C GLY A 5 -4.07 -5.42 9.64
N VAL A 6 -4.57 -5.27 8.42
CA VAL A 6 -4.35 -6.23 7.32
C VAL A 6 -3.82 -5.46 6.13
N ILE A 7 -2.69 -5.87 5.58
CA ILE A 7 -2.13 -5.33 4.35
C ILE A 7 -2.24 -6.40 3.27
N LEU A 8 -2.92 -6.06 2.18
CA LEU A 8 -3.04 -6.95 1.03
C LEU A 8 -1.97 -6.58 0.00
N ALA A 9 -0.92 -7.38 -0.06
CA ALA A 9 0.27 -7.19 -0.88
C ALA A 9 0.47 -8.31 -1.91
N GLY A 10 -0.63 -8.91 -2.35
CA GLY A 10 -0.69 -9.88 -3.45
C GLY A 10 -0.77 -9.20 -4.82
N GLY A 11 -0.79 -10.02 -5.86
CA GLY A 11 -0.94 -9.56 -7.24
C GLY A 11 0.37 -9.46 -8.01
N LYS A 12 0.30 -9.78 -9.31
CA LYS A 12 1.48 -9.92 -10.19
C LYS A 12 2.10 -8.58 -10.65
N GLY A 13 1.41 -7.45 -10.44
CA GLY A 13 1.90 -6.14 -10.86
C GLY A 13 2.16 -6.00 -12.36
N LEU A 14 1.37 -6.64 -13.24
CA LEU A 14 1.60 -6.72 -14.68
C LEU A 14 1.71 -5.34 -15.37
N ARG A 15 1.01 -4.34 -14.86
CA ARG A 15 1.05 -2.96 -15.38
C ARG A 15 2.38 -2.24 -15.13
N LEU A 16 3.22 -2.80 -14.25
CA LEU A 16 4.56 -2.30 -13.92
C LEU A 16 5.67 -3.19 -14.52
N TYR A 17 5.31 -4.12 -15.44
CA TYR A 17 6.32 -4.87 -16.18
C TYR A 17 7.16 -3.90 -17.05
N PRO A 18 8.50 -4.02 -17.12
CA PRO A 18 9.31 -5.16 -16.65
C PRO A 18 9.85 -5.06 -15.20
N LEU A 19 9.57 -4.00 -14.44
CA LEU A 19 10.08 -3.86 -13.07
C LEU A 19 9.65 -5.06 -12.19
N THR A 20 8.41 -5.52 -12.37
CA THR A 20 7.86 -6.65 -11.60
C THR A 20 8.31 -8.03 -12.07
N LYS A 21 9.21 -8.11 -13.07
CA LYS A 21 9.87 -9.35 -13.47
C LYS A 21 10.87 -9.85 -12.42
N VAL A 22 11.49 -8.92 -11.70
CA VAL A 22 12.60 -9.22 -10.78
C VAL A 22 12.27 -8.97 -9.32
N THR A 23 11.14 -8.32 -9.04
CA THR A 23 10.72 -8.02 -7.66
C THR A 23 9.22 -7.89 -7.51
N ASN A 24 8.73 -7.98 -6.28
CA ASN A 24 7.34 -7.68 -5.94
C ASN A 24 7.04 -6.19 -6.16
N LYS A 25 5.85 -5.89 -6.70
CA LYS A 25 5.37 -4.52 -6.85
C LYS A 25 5.52 -3.69 -5.56
N HIS A 26 5.14 -4.26 -4.43
CA HIS A 26 5.13 -3.58 -3.13
C HIS A 26 6.54 -3.34 -2.54
N LEU A 27 7.57 -3.90 -3.17
CA LEU A 27 8.98 -3.67 -2.85
C LEU A 27 9.62 -2.62 -3.75
N LEU A 28 8.93 -2.18 -4.81
CA LEU A 28 9.40 -1.08 -5.65
C LEU A 28 9.52 0.20 -4.80
N PRO A 29 10.54 1.03 -5.09
CA PRO A 29 10.73 2.27 -4.35
C PRO A 29 9.61 3.27 -4.65
N VAL A 30 9.10 3.91 -3.60
CA VAL A 30 8.22 5.08 -3.64
C VAL A 30 8.86 6.14 -2.76
N GLY A 31 9.35 7.22 -3.37
CA GLY A 31 10.25 8.13 -2.69
C GLY A 31 11.57 7.44 -2.33
N ARG A 32 11.88 7.38 -1.04
CA ARG A 32 13.14 6.81 -0.52
C ARG A 32 12.97 5.41 0.10
N GLU A 33 11.77 4.84 0.05
CA GLU A 33 11.42 3.62 0.77
C GLU A 33 10.65 2.62 -0.10
N PRO A 34 10.63 1.33 0.26
CA PRO A 34 9.73 0.36 -0.37
C PRO A 34 8.27 0.79 -0.24
N MET A 35 7.50 0.61 -1.29
CA MET A 35 6.08 0.99 -1.39
C MET A 35 5.25 0.55 -0.17
N ILE A 36 5.45 -0.68 0.30
CA ILE A 36 4.70 -1.28 1.41
C ILE A 36 4.92 -0.55 2.75
N PHE A 37 5.97 0.27 2.88
CA PHE A 37 6.22 1.01 4.12
C PHE A 37 5.16 2.08 4.39
N ASN A 38 4.60 2.71 3.35
CA ASN A 38 3.56 3.73 3.55
C ASN A 38 2.32 3.13 4.26
N PRO A 39 1.66 2.07 3.77
CA PRO A 39 0.54 1.46 4.47
C PRO A 39 0.91 0.92 5.87
N ILE A 40 2.11 0.41 6.08
CA ILE A 40 2.58 -0.01 7.41
C ILE A 40 2.64 1.19 8.37
N LYS A 41 3.27 2.29 7.95
CA LYS A 41 3.37 3.52 8.74
C LYS A 41 1.99 4.07 9.08
N LYS A 42 1.04 4.06 8.14
CA LYS A 42 -0.33 4.53 8.38
C LYS A 42 -1.06 3.70 9.45
N LEU A 43 -0.87 2.38 9.47
CA LEU A 43 -1.40 1.53 10.54
C LEU A 43 -0.76 1.85 11.90
N ILE A 44 0.56 1.98 11.94
CA ILE A 44 1.31 2.28 13.17
C ILE A 44 0.94 3.67 13.71
N GLU A 45 0.84 4.70 12.87
CA GLU A 45 0.37 6.05 13.20
C GLU A 45 -1.04 6.04 13.82
N ALA A 46 -1.90 5.12 13.36
CA ALA A 46 -3.22 4.89 13.91
C ALA A 46 -3.23 4.07 15.22
N GLY A 47 -2.05 3.68 15.74
CA GLY A 47 -1.90 2.89 16.96
C GLY A 47 -2.08 1.38 16.77
N ILE A 48 -2.10 0.90 15.54
CA ILE A 48 -2.29 -0.52 15.19
C ILE A 48 -0.91 -1.18 15.08
N LYS A 49 -0.65 -2.17 15.93
CA LYS A 49 0.65 -2.84 16.01
C LYS A 49 0.64 -4.31 15.61
N ASP A 50 -0.52 -4.97 15.64
CA ASP A 50 -0.65 -6.34 15.16
C ASP A 50 -1.13 -6.29 13.70
N ILE A 51 -0.26 -6.67 12.78
CA ILE A 51 -0.45 -6.48 11.34
C ILE A 51 -0.28 -7.82 10.61
N LEU A 52 -1.29 -8.23 9.86
CA LEU A 52 -1.22 -9.34 8.92
C LEU A 52 -0.83 -8.81 7.53
N VAL A 53 0.18 -9.41 6.92
CA VAL A 53 0.54 -9.19 5.52
C VAL A 53 0.13 -10.40 4.69
N VAL A 54 -0.80 -10.20 3.76
CA VAL A 54 -1.20 -11.24 2.79
C VAL A 54 -0.48 -10.98 1.47
N THR A 55 0.28 -11.95 1.01
CA THR A 55 1.07 -11.85 -0.23
C THR A 55 0.91 -13.11 -1.09
N SER A 56 1.50 -13.14 -2.29
CA SER A 56 1.50 -14.33 -3.13
C SER A 56 2.64 -15.29 -2.76
N THR A 57 2.50 -16.55 -3.19
CA THR A 57 3.51 -17.60 -2.97
C THR A 57 4.90 -17.17 -3.45
N GLU A 58 4.99 -16.62 -4.65
CA GLU A 58 6.25 -16.23 -5.28
C GLU A 58 6.94 -15.06 -4.56
N GLN A 59 6.18 -14.28 -3.79
CA GLN A 59 6.66 -13.02 -3.21
C GLN A 59 6.89 -13.09 -1.69
N MET A 60 6.44 -14.17 -1.04
CA MET A 60 6.51 -14.33 0.42
C MET A 60 7.94 -14.15 0.95
N GLY A 61 8.91 -14.81 0.33
CA GLY A 61 10.31 -14.75 0.78
C GLY A 61 10.86 -13.32 0.82
N SER A 62 10.63 -12.54 -0.22
CA SER A 62 11.11 -11.15 -0.30
C SER A 62 10.43 -10.23 0.70
N ILE A 63 9.11 -10.40 0.90
CA ILE A 63 8.35 -9.62 1.89
C ILE A 63 8.82 -9.95 3.32
N VAL A 64 8.98 -11.24 3.65
CA VAL A 64 9.46 -11.67 4.97
C VAL A 64 10.89 -11.19 5.22
N ASN A 65 11.78 -11.27 4.23
CA ASN A 65 13.16 -10.77 4.34
C ASN A 65 13.21 -9.26 4.62
N LEU A 66 12.32 -8.48 4.00
CA LEU A 66 12.26 -7.04 4.21
C LEU A 66 11.68 -6.66 5.58
N LEU A 67 10.58 -7.30 5.99
CA LEU A 67 9.79 -6.85 7.14
C LEU A 67 10.14 -7.58 8.44
N GLY A 68 10.71 -8.78 8.35
CA GLY A 68 11.05 -9.60 9.49
C GLY A 68 9.87 -9.88 10.42
N SER A 69 10.10 -9.81 11.72
CA SER A 69 9.06 -9.95 12.74
C SER A 69 8.26 -8.65 13.00
N GLY A 70 8.71 -7.52 12.45
CA GLY A 70 8.15 -6.19 12.74
C GLY A 70 8.90 -5.41 13.83
N LYS A 71 9.96 -5.97 14.39
CA LYS A 71 10.74 -5.35 15.49
C LYS A 71 11.25 -3.94 15.10
N GLU A 72 11.73 -3.78 13.87
CA GLU A 72 12.24 -2.50 13.37
C GLU A 72 11.14 -1.43 13.24
N PHE A 73 9.89 -1.86 13.05
CA PHE A 73 8.71 -1.00 12.97
C PHE A 73 7.99 -0.83 14.32
N ASN A 74 8.49 -1.45 15.38
CA ASN A 74 7.81 -1.48 16.68
C ASN A 74 6.37 -2.03 16.58
N CYS A 75 6.19 -3.06 15.77
CA CYS A 75 4.93 -3.78 15.55
C CYS A 75 5.17 -5.30 15.48
N ASN A 76 4.12 -6.08 15.26
CA ASN A 76 4.18 -7.53 15.08
C ASN A 76 3.61 -7.87 13.71
N PHE A 77 4.39 -8.53 12.85
CA PHE A 77 3.89 -9.05 11.60
C PHE A 77 3.51 -10.52 11.69
N THR A 78 2.36 -10.83 11.10
CA THR A 78 1.93 -12.18 10.74
C THR A 78 1.84 -12.25 9.22
N TYR A 79 2.05 -13.42 8.63
CA TYR A 79 2.07 -13.57 7.18
C TYR A 79 1.10 -14.66 6.75
N LYS A 80 0.37 -14.42 5.66
CA LYS A 80 -0.43 -15.45 4.97
C LYS A 80 -0.22 -15.36 3.46
N VAL A 81 -0.37 -16.50 2.80
CA VAL A 81 -0.17 -16.65 1.36
C VAL A 81 -1.50 -16.79 0.66
N GLN A 82 -1.69 -16.04 -0.41
CA GLN A 82 -2.75 -16.24 -1.39
C GLN A 82 -2.19 -17.00 -2.59
N ASP A 83 -2.66 -18.21 -2.82
CA ASP A 83 -2.13 -19.12 -3.87
C ASP A 83 -2.45 -18.67 -5.30
N GLY A 84 -3.39 -17.76 -5.50
CA GLY A 84 -3.77 -17.25 -6.82
C GLY A 84 -4.39 -15.85 -6.76
N ALA A 85 -4.46 -15.18 -7.91
CA ALA A 85 -5.04 -13.84 -8.04
C ALA A 85 -6.58 -13.90 -8.16
N TYR A 86 -7.26 -14.31 -7.10
CA TYR A 86 -8.72 -14.49 -7.08
C TYR A 86 -9.49 -13.26 -6.58
N GLY A 87 -8.86 -12.11 -6.50
CA GLY A 87 -9.47 -10.84 -6.09
C GLY A 87 -9.20 -10.45 -4.64
N ILE A 88 -9.57 -9.22 -4.31
CA ILE A 88 -9.29 -8.58 -3.01
C ILE A 88 -10.08 -9.27 -1.89
N ALA A 89 -11.36 -9.59 -2.11
CA ALA A 89 -12.17 -10.24 -1.09
C ALA A 89 -11.66 -11.65 -0.75
N HIS A 90 -11.13 -12.41 -1.73
CA HIS A 90 -10.50 -13.70 -1.48
C HIS A 90 -9.21 -13.54 -0.63
N ALA A 91 -8.38 -12.55 -0.92
CA ALA A 91 -7.21 -12.26 -0.09
C ALA A 91 -7.61 -11.86 1.34
N LEU A 92 -8.69 -11.09 1.48
CA LEU A 92 -9.23 -10.69 2.77
C LEU A 92 -9.76 -11.87 3.58
N ALA A 93 -10.38 -12.87 2.94
CA ALA A 93 -10.86 -14.09 3.63
C ALA A 93 -9.75 -14.79 4.43
N LEU A 94 -8.50 -14.72 3.96
CA LEU A 94 -7.36 -15.30 4.66
C LEU A 94 -7.07 -14.63 6.02
N ALA A 95 -7.63 -13.45 6.27
CA ALA A 95 -7.45 -12.73 7.53
C ALA A 95 -8.40 -13.20 8.65
N GLU A 96 -9.34 -14.11 8.40
CA GLU A 96 -10.41 -14.47 9.34
C GLU A 96 -9.87 -14.90 10.71
N ASP A 97 -8.96 -15.88 10.76
CA ASP A 97 -8.37 -16.36 12.02
C ASP A 97 -7.57 -15.27 12.74
N PHE A 98 -6.85 -14.45 11.96
CA PHE A 98 -6.08 -13.35 12.52
C PHE A 98 -6.97 -12.26 13.09
N ALA A 99 -8.02 -11.85 12.40
CA ALA A 99 -8.97 -10.85 12.85
C ALA A 99 -9.76 -11.36 14.08
N GLY A 100 -10.17 -12.61 14.06
CA GLY A 100 -10.97 -13.21 15.13
C GLY A 100 -12.32 -12.50 15.25
N ARG A 101 -12.62 -11.99 16.45
CA ARG A 101 -13.88 -11.25 16.75
C ARG A 101 -13.68 -9.74 16.83
N GLU A 102 -12.53 -9.23 16.40
CA GLU A 102 -12.19 -7.83 16.52
C GLU A 102 -12.45 -7.09 15.20
N LYS A 103 -12.75 -5.78 15.30
CA LYS A 103 -12.72 -4.87 14.16
C LYS A 103 -11.31 -4.72 13.68
N PHE A 104 -11.14 -4.49 12.38
CA PHE A 104 -9.82 -4.37 11.78
C PHE A 104 -9.81 -3.41 10.59
N VAL A 105 -8.62 -2.93 10.26
CA VAL A 105 -8.34 -2.07 9.10
C VAL A 105 -7.69 -2.90 8.01
N VAL A 106 -8.12 -2.71 6.78
CA VAL A 106 -7.51 -3.31 5.58
C VAL A 106 -6.93 -2.20 4.72
N ILE A 107 -5.68 -2.34 4.33
CA ILE A 107 -5.04 -1.42 3.38
C ILE A 107 -4.47 -2.23 2.22
N LEU A 108 -4.73 -1.77 0.99
CA LEU A 108 -4.04 -2.32 -0.18
C LEU A 108 -2.60 -1.82 -0.21
N GLY A 109 -1.65 -2.73 -0.38
CA GLY A 109 -0.22 -2.45 -0.23
C GLY A 109 0.38 -1.46 -1.24
N ASP A 110 -0.38 -1.12 -2.29
CA ASP A 110 -0.01 -0.12 -3.31
C ASP A 110 -0.71 1.24 -3.14
N ASN A 111 -1.49 1.40 -2.08
CA ASN A 111 -2.18 2.65 -1.80
C ASN A 111 -1.31 3.56 -0.95
N ILE A 112 -0.96 4.71 -1.51
CA ILE A 112 -0.07 5.70 -0.94
C ILE A 112 -0.86 6.96 -0.59
N THR A 113 -0.70 7.44 0.64
CA THR A 113 -1.31 8.70 1.08
C THR A 113 -0.40 9.48 2.03
N THR A 114 -0.50 10.80 1.98
CA THR A 114 0.11 11.69 2.97
C THR A 114 -0.78 11.89 4.19
N ALA A 115 -2.09 11.65 4.06
CA ALA A 115 -3.04 11.85 5.14
C ALA A 115 -2.87 10.84 6.27
N SER A 116 -3.21 11.25 7.50
CA SER A 116 -3.38 10.32 8.62
C SER A 116 -4.71 9.59 8.52
N ILE A 117 -4.69 8.28 8.72
CA ILE A 117 -5.92 7.46 8.79
C ILE A 117 -6.49 7.37 10.21
N LYS A 118 -5.75 7.86 11.20
CA LYS A 118 -6.14 7.75 12.62
C LYS A 118 -7.54 8.30 12.93
N PRO A 119 -7.97 9.48 12.42
CA PRO A 119 -9.31 9.99 12.68
C PRO A 119 -10.43 9.02 12.23
N PHE A 120 -10.23 8.36 11.09
CA PHE A 120 -11.20 7.40 10.54
C PHE A 120 -11.22 6.10 11.35
N VAL A 121 -10.05 5.63 11.79
CA VAL A 121 -9.92 4.48 12.71
C VAL A 121 -10.63 4.78 14.03
N ASP A 122 -10.40 5.96 14.62
CA ASP A 122 -11.04 6.37 15.88
C ASP A 122 -12.58 6.49 15.74
N LYS A 123 -13.07 6.95 14.56
CA LYS A 123 -14.50 7.00 14.25
C LYS A 123 -15.09 5.59 14.14
N PHE A 124 -14.45 4.72 13.38
CA PHE A 124 -14.90 3.35 13.19
C PHE A 124 -14.88 2.54 14.50
N MET A 125 -13.94 2.79 15.40
CA MET A 125 -13.92 2.17 16.72
C MET A 125 -15.17 2.46 17.54
N LYS A 126 -15.75 3.66 17.39
CA LYS A 126 -16.97 4.10 18.08
C LYS A 126 -18.26 3.61 17.41
N GLN A 127 -18.19 3.19 16.16
CA GLN A 127 -19.33 2.61 15.43
C GLN A 127 -19.64 1.23 16.00
N ASP A 128 -20.91 0.89 16.22
CA ASP A 128 -21.26 -0.40 16.83
C ASP A 128 -20.92 -1.59 15.92
N LYS A 129 -21.29 -1.51 14.64
CA LYS A 129 -21.15 -2.59 13.65
C LYS A 129 -20.99 -2.06 12.24
N GLY A 130 -20.71 -2.98 11.31
CA GLY A 130 -20.69 -2.71 9.86
C GLY A 130 -19.30 -2.43 9.32
N ALA A 131 -19.26 -1.64 8.28
CA ALA A 131 -18.05 -1.26 7.56
C ALA A 131 -17.91 0.25 7.42
N LEU A 132 -16.67 0.70 7.20
CA LEU A 132 -16.35 2.07 6.79
C LEU A 132 -15.34 2.02 5.65
N VAL A 133 -15.65 2.73 4.57
CA VAL A 133 -14.77 2.87 3.40
C VAL A 133 -14.29 4.30 3.26
N LEU A 134 -13.07 4.48 2.77
CA LEU A 134 -12.58 5.81 2.43
C LEU A 134 -12.82 6.09 0.95
N LEU A 135 -13.30 7.28 0.68
CA LEU A 135 -13.52 7.81 -0.66
C LEU A 135 -12.51 8.90 -0.98
N LYS A 136 -12.11 8.98 -2.24
CA LYS A 136 -11.33 10.10 -2.78
C LYS A 136 -11.95 10.58 -4.08
N GLN A 137 -12.03 11.89 -4.24
CA GLN A 137 -12.40 12.48 -5.52
C GLN A 137 -11.23 12.34 -6.49
N VAL A 138 -11.47 11.75 -7.67
CA VAL A 138 -10.46 11.48 -8.69
C VAL A 138 -10.90 11.99 -10.05
N SER A 139 -9.95 12.25 -10.94
CA SER A 139 -10.21 12.71 -12.31
C SER A 139 -10.54 11.57 -13.28
N ASP A 140 -10.15 10.32 -12.93
CA ASP A 140 -10.31 9.12 -13.76
C ASP A 140 -11.04 7.98 -13.02
N PRO A 141 -12.30 8.19 -12.60
CA PRO A 141 -13.04 7.27 -11.71
C PRO A 141 -13.26 5.88 -12.32
N HIS A 142 -13.30 5.75 -13.64
CA HIS A 142 -13.51 4.47 -14.34
C HIS A 142 -12.47 3.38 -14.05
N ARG A 143 -11.37 3.72 -13.37
CA ARG A 143 -10.34 2.75 -12.96
C ARG A 143 -10.65 2.04 -11.64
N PHE A 144 -11.61 2.55 -10.87
CA PHE A 144 -11.86 2.19 -9.46
C PHE A 144 -13.30 1.70 -9.25
N GLY A 145 -13.58 1.19 -8.07
CA GLY A 145 -14.96 1.13 -7.58
C GLY A 145 -15.46 2.54 -7.33
N VAL A 146 -16.58 2.91 -7.94
CA VAL A 146 -17.13 4.28 -7.87
C VAL A 146 -18.38 4.29 -7.01
N ALA A 147 -18.37 5.13 -5.97
CA ALA A 147 -19.49 5.28 -5.06
C ALA A 147 -20.53 6.28 -5.62
N ALA A 148 -21.79 5.87 -5.70
CA ALA A 148 -22.93 6.76 -5.86
C ALA A 148 -23.42 7.18 -4.47
N ILE A 149 -23.52 8.49 -4.24
CA ILE A 149 -23.90 9.08 -2.95
C ILE A 149 -25.24 9.81 -3.12
N ASP A 150 -26.17 9.54 -2.21
CA ASP A 150 -27.44 10.23 -2.11
C ASP A 150 -27.72 10.53 -0.63
N GLU A 151 -28.23 11.74 -0.31
CA GLU A 151 -28.54 12.18 1.06
C GLU A 151 -27.47 11.79 2.11
N GLN A 152 -26.18 11.95 1.78
CA GLN A 152 -25.02 11.60 2.64
C GLN A 152 -24.87 10.09 2.92
N GLN A 153 -25.44 9.23 2.08
CA GLN A 153 -25.25 7.78 2.15
C GLN A 153 -24.73 7.26 0.81
N VAL A 154 -23.84 6.26 0.89
CA VAL A 154 -23.46 5.49 -0.29
C VAL A 154 -24.61 4.54 -0.61
N ILE A 155 -25.22 4.70 -1.78
CA ILE A 155 -26.34 3.88 -2.22
C ILE A 155 -25.93 2.71 -3.12
N GLU A 156 -24.77 2.84 -3.77
CA GLU A 156 -24.22 1.82 -4.67
C GLU A 156 -22.72 2.05 -4.88
N ILE A 157 -21.97 0.99 -5.09
CA ILE A 157 -20.60 1.04 -5.60
C ILE A 157 -20.54 0.18 -6.86
N GLU A 158 -20.13 0.78 -7.99
CA GLU A 158 -19.95 0.10 -9.27
C GLU A 158 -18.45 -0.11 -9.54
N GLU A 159 -18.05 -1.37 -9.82
CA GLU A 159 -16.65 -1.72 -10.09
C GLU A 159 -16.27 -1.33 -11.51
N LYS A 160 -15.31 -0.41 -11.65
CA LYS A 160 -14.76 0.05 -12.93
C LYS A 160 -15.83 0.39 -13.97
N PRO A 161 -16.76 1.28 -13.66
CA PRO A 161 -17.89 1.61 -14.54
C PRO A 161 -17.41 2.24 -15.85
N LYS A 162 -18.07 1.91 -16.96
CA LYS A 162 -17.83 2.58 -18.25
C LYS A 162 -18.34 4.02 -18.24
N SER A 163 -19.42 4.26 -17.49
CA SER A 163 -20.06 5.59 -17.32
C SER A 163 -20.24 5.85 -15.82
N PRO A 164 -19.21 6.38 -15.14
CA PRO A 164 -19.25 6.59 -13.70
C PRO A 164 -20.37 7.55 -13.28
N LYS A 165 -21.12 7.19 -12.22
CA LYS A 165 -22.20 8.03 -11.66
C LYS A 165 -21.66 9.19 -10.81
N SER A 166 -20.39 9.13 -10.41
CA SER A 166 -19.70 10.17 -9.66
C SER A 166 -18.19 10.10 -9.93
N ASN A 167 -17.43 11.00 -9.32
CA ASN A 167 -15.98 10.97 -9.31
C ASN A 167 -15.40 10.55 -7.94
N PHE A 168 -16.19 9.94 -7.06
CA PHE A 168 -15.77 9.42 -5.79
C PHE A 168 -15.32 7.96 -5.91
N ALA A 169 -14.02 7.75 -6.00
CA ALA A 169 -13.41 6.42 -5.97
C ALA A 169 -13.40 5.86 -4.55
N VAL A 170 -13.79 4.61 -4.39
CA VAL A 170 -13.53 3.83 -3.18
C VAL A 170 -12.07 3.43 -3.20
N ILE A 171 -11.28 4.00 -2.30
CA ILE A 171 -9.84 3.76 -2.26
C ILE A 171 -9.48 2.55 -1.40
N GLY A 172 -8.24 2.06 -1.50
CA GLY A 172 -7.81 0.84 -0.87
C GLY A 172 -7.61 0.91 0.65
N TYR A 173 -8.49 1.61 1.35
CA TYR A 173 -8.55 1.74 2.81
C TYR A 173 -9.96 1.37 3.28
N TYR A 174 -10.07 0.23 3.93
CA TYR A 174 -11.34 -0.32 4.40
C TYR A 174 -11.27 -0.64 5.89
N MET A 175 -12.38 -0.55 6.58
CA MET A 175 -12.52 -0.95 7.96
C MET A 175 -13.75 -1.85 8.09
N TYR A 176 -13.58 -3.00 8.70
CA TYR A 176 -14.63 -4.02 8.78
C TYR A 176 -14.84 -4.54 10.19
N ASP A 177 -16.08 -4.88 10.49
CA ASP A 177 -16.39 -5.79 11.57
C ASP A 177 -16.21 -7.26 11.14
N PRO A 178 -16.19 -8.24 12.05
CA PRO A 178 -15.98 -9.66 11.69
C PRO A 178 -17.05 -10.28 10.79
N LYS A 179 -18.22 -9.65 10.63
CA LYS A 179 -19.27 -10.13 9.71
C LYS A 179 -18.84 -10.13 8.25
N VAL A 180 -17.78 -9.40 7.92
CA VAL A 180 -17.23 -9.38 6.56
C VAL A 180 -16.91 -10.79 6.06
N PHE A 181 -16.46 -11.70 6.91
CA PHE A 181 -16.11 -13.06 6.52
C PHE A 181 -17.35 -13.88 6.13
N ASP A 182 -18.48 -13.67 6.82
CA ASP A 182 -19.76 -14.28 6.42
C ASP A 182 -20.24 -13.75 5.08
N ILE A 183 -20.05 -12.46 4.81
CA ILE A 183 -20.37 -11.84 3.52
C ILE A 183 -19.49 -12.44 2.43
N ILE A 184 -18.18 -12.53 2.64
CA ILE A 184 -17.23 -13.07 1.64
C ILE A 184 -17.58 -14.52 1.26
N ARG A 185 -18.02 -15.34 2.20
CA ARG A 185 -18.44 -16.70 1.90
C ARG A 185 -19.66 -16.81 0.99
N ASN A 186 -20.47 -15.76 0.90
CA ASN A 186 -21.74 -15.74 0.15
C ASN A 186 -21.69 -14.93 -1.15
N ILE A 187 -20.64 -14.14 -1.43
CA ILE A 187 -20.50 -13.45 -2.70
C ILE A 187 -20.07 -14.42 -3.82
N GLN A 188 -20.40 -14.06 -5.05
CA GLN A 188 -19.98 -14.79 -6.25
C GLN A 188 -18.84 -14.04 -6.95
N PRO A 189 -17.95 -14.75 -7.67
CA PRO A 189 -16.94 -14.10 -8.47
C PRO A 189 -17.58 -13.29 -9.60
N SER A 190 -16.94 -12.17 -9.94
CA SER A 190 -17.36 -11.33 -11.05
C SER A 190 -17.10 -12.01 -12.40
N ALA A 191 -17.54 -11.36 -13.50
CA ALA A 191 -17.25 -11.81 -14.87
C ALA A 191 -15.73 -11.92 -15.16
N ARG A 192 -14.87 -11.29 -14.32
CA ARG A 192 -13.41 -11.40 -14.38
C ARG A 192 -12.86 -12.62 -13.63
N GLY A 193 -13.72 -13.41 -12.99
CA GLY A 193 -13.33 -14.53 -12.12
C GLY A 193 -12.75 -14.09 -10.77
N GLU A 194 -12.94 -12.82 -10.36
CA GLU A 194 -12.43 -12.25 -9.13
C GLU A 194 -13.54 -12.08 -8.08
N TYR A 195 -13.26 -12.40 -6.83
CA TYR A 195 -14.08 -12.03 -5.68
C TYR A 195 -13.81 -10.56 -5.33
N GLU A 196 -14.72 -9.69 -5.81
CA GLU A 196 -14.55 -8.24 -5.73
C GLU A 196 -14.86 -7.72 -4.32
N ILE A 197 -14.03 -6.81 -3.84
CA ILE A 197 -14.32 -6.09 -2.60
C ILE A 197 -15.56 -5.19 -2.74
N THR A 198 -15.84 -4.74 -3.95
CA THR A 198 -17.04 -3.97 -4.30
C THR A 198 -18.32 -4.77 -4.00
N SER A 199 -18.33 -6.08 -4.27
CA SER A 199 -19.47 -6.94 -3.91
C SER A 199 -19.67 -7.03 -2.41
N VAL A 200 -18.59 -7.11 -1.63
CA VAL A 200 -18.64 -7.09 -0.15
C VAL A 200 -19.23 -5.78 0.36
N ASN A 201 -18.74 -4.65 -0.15
CA ASN A 201 -19.22 -3.33 0.25
C ASN A 201 -20.69 -3.12 -0.10
N ASN A 202 -21.15 -3.59 -1.26
CA ASN A 202 -22.56 -3.53 -1.66
C ASN A 202 -23.46 -4.39 -0.76
N GLU A 203 -22.97 -5.51 -0.20
CA GLU A 203 -23.73 -6.26 0.81
C GLU A 203 -23.89 -5.48 2.12
N TYR A 204 -22.88 -4.70 2.54
CA TYR A 204 -23.01 -3.78 3.67
C TYR A 204 -23.98 -2.64 3.36
N ILE A 205 -24.01 -2.10 2.13
CA ILE A 205 -24.99 -1.10 1.68
C ILE A 205 -26.42 -1.64 1.83
N LYS A 206 -26.69 -2.83 1.29
CA LYS A 206 -28.01 -3.48 1.38
C LYS A 206 -28.50 -3.67 2.81
N ARG A 207 -27.59 -3.85 3.75
CA ARG A 207 -27.88 -4.00 5.19
C ARG A 207 -28.01 -2.66 5.92
N GLY A 208 -27.74 -1.53 5.24
CA GLY A 208 -27.66 -0.22 5.89
C GLY A 208 -26.51 -0.10 6.91
N GLU A 209 -25.43 -0.86 6.69
CA GLU A 209 -24.30 -0.98 7.61
C GLU A 209 -22.97 -0.46 6.99
N LEU A 210 -23.00 0.24 5.83
CA LEU A 210 -21.84 0.88 5.23
C LEU A 210 -21.79 2.36 5.60
N ALA A 211 -20.73 2.78 6.28
CA ALA A 211 -20.35 4.18 6.44
C ALA A 211 -19.26 4.55 5.44
N TYR A 212 -19.09 5.82 5.17
CA TYR A 212 -17.97 6.34 4.39
C TYR A 212 -17.39 7.60 5.02
N GLU A 213 -16.15 7.88 4.66
CA GLU A 213 -15.47 9.15 4.90
C GLU A 213 -14.70 9.57 3.65
N ILE A 214 -14.57 10.88 3.46
CA ILE A 214 -13.74 11.42 2.38
C ILE A 214 -12.34 11.63 2.91
N LEU A 215 -11.34 11.05 2.24
CA LEU A 215 -9.94 11.27 2.58
C LEU A 215 -9.55 12.69 2.18
N ASP A 216 -9.25 13.52 3.18
CA ASP A 216 -8.61 14.80 2.98
C ASP A 216 -7.09 14.61 2.90
N GLY A 217 -6.44 15.25 1.92
CA GLY A 217 -5.03 15.04 1.60
C GLY A 217 -4.79 14.23 0.33
N GLU A 218 -3.54 14.06 -0.05
CA GLU A 218 -3.17 13.41 -1.30
C GLU A 218 -3.22 11.89 -1.20
N TRP A 219 -3.62 11.27 -2.30
CA TRP A 219 -3.69 9.82 -2.45
C TRP A 219 -3.43 9.39 -3.89
N THR A 220 -2.84 8.21 -4.06
CA THR A 220 -2.74 7.51 -5.35
C THR A 220 -2.60 6.00 -5.15
N ASP A 221 -3.03 5.21 -6.17
CA ASP A 221 -2.62 3.81 -6.31
C ASP A 221 -1.29 3.77 -7.08
N ALA A 222 -0.23 3.21 -6.53
CA ALA A 222 1.04 3.06 -7.23
C ALA A 222 1.03 1.82 -8.15
N GLY A 223 0.01 1.72 -9.01
CA GLY A 223 -0.27 0.54 -9.84
C GLY A 223 0.19 0.62 -11.29
N THR A 224 0.60 1.80 -11.77
CA THR A 224 1.11 2.08 -13.12
C THR A 224 2.41 2.87 -13.03
N PHE A 225 3.16 3.01 -14.13
CA PHE A 225 4.39 3.82 -14.13
C PHE A 225 4.12 5.27 -13.73
N ASP A 226 3.08 5.88 -14.28
CA ASP A 226 2.73 7.29 -13.98
C ASP A 226 2.32 7.45 -12.51
N SER A 227 1.48 6.57 -11.98
CA SER A 227 1.05 6.64 -10.59
C SER A 227 2.17 6.26 -9.60
N LEU A 228 3.12 5.40 -9.98
CA LEU A 228 4.32 5.11 -9.19
C LEU A 228 5.24 6.34 -9.09
N LEU A 229 5.46 7.03 -10.21
CA LEU A 229 6.22 8.28 -10.24
C LEU A 229 5.53 9.36 -9.40
N TYR A 230 4.23 9.52 -9.57
CA TYR A 230 3.45 10.48 -8.79
C TYR A 230 3.50 10.17 -7.29
N ALA A 231 3.34 8.90 -6.88
CA ALA A 231 3.48 8.47 -5.49
C ALA A 231 4.85 8.84 -4.91
N SER A 232 5.93 8.64 -5.70
CA SER A 232 7.29 9.00 -5.28
C SER A 232 7.44 10.51 -5.07
N GLN A 233 6.95 11.32 -6.00
CA GLN A 233 6.97 12.79 -5.88
C GLN A 233 6.18 13.27 -4.66
N LEU A 234 5.03 12.63 -4.40
CA LEU A 234 4.15 12.95 -3.29
C LEU A 234 4.87 12.78 -1.94
N LEU A 235 5.49 11.62 -1.71
CA LEU A 235 6.21 11.35 -0.47
C LEU A 235 7.48 12.21 -0.33
N MET A 236 8.19 12.46 -1.43
CA MET A 236 9.38 13.33 -1.39
C MET A 236 9.05 14.78 -1.03
N ARG A 237 7.89 15.31 -1.47
CA ARG A 237 7.41 16.63 -1.05
C ARG A 237 7.08 16.66 0.45
N GLN A 238 6.39 15.64 0.94
CA GLN A 238 6.07 15.54 2.36
C GLN A 238 7.34 15.51 3.22
N ASP A 239 8.36 14.74 2.82
CA ASP A 239 9.64 14.69 3.51
C ASP A 239 10.35 16.07 3.50
N ALA A 240 10.28 16.80 2.40
CA ALA A 240 10.87 18.14 2.29
C ALA A 240 10.15 19.20 3.16
N GLU A 241 8.85 19.08 3.36
CA GLU A 241 8.07 19.95 4.25
C GLU A 241 8.36 19.67 5.74
N VAL A 242 8.62 18.40 6.08
CA VAL A 242 8.94 17.99 7.46
C VAL A 242 10.41 18.24 7.81
N MET A 243 11.31 18.19 6.83
CA MET A 243 12.71 18.59 6.96
C MET A 243 12.90 19.95 6.26
N PRO A 244 12.92 21.07 6.99
CA PRO A 244 13.41 22.30 6.39
C PRO A 244 14.83 22.04 5.84
N VAL A 245 15.08 22.51 4.62
CA VAL A 245 16.36 22.37 3.88
C VAL A 245 17.49 23.15 4.59
N SER A 246 17.66 22.97 5.88
CA SER A 246 18.69 23.63 6.69
C SER A 246 19.70 22.66 7.29
N SER A 247 19.87 21.46 6.74
CA SER A 247 20.97 20.58 7.16
C SER A 247 21.31 19.47 6.16
N VAL A 248 21.30 19.74 4.86
CA VAL A 248 22.36 19.18 4.04
C VAL A 248 23.50 20.18 4.22
N GLU A 249 24.29 20.03 5.27
CA GLU A 249 25.66 20.44 5.19
C GLU A 249 26.21 19.72 3.96
N HIS A 250 26.26 20.44 2.84
CA HIS A 250 27.30 20.17 1.88
C HIS A 250 28.57 20.33 2.74
N GLN A 251 29.15 19.23 3.19
CA GLN A 251 30.57 19.26 3.49
C GLN A 251 31.14 19.74 2.17
N ASP A 252 31.50 21.02 2.14
CA ASP A 252 32.32 21.57 1.07
C ASP A 252 33.58 20.71 1.08
N VAL A 253 33.56 19.68 0.24
CA VAL A 253 34.75 18.86 0.00
C VAL A 253 35.74 19.84 -0.60
N SER A 254 36.78 20.17 0.18
CA SER A 254 37.75 21.16 -0.26
C SER A 254 38.37 20.71 -1.59
N LYS A 255 38.84 21.66 -2.41
CA LYS A 255 39.54 21.30 -3.65
C LYS A 255 40.68 20.33 -3.40
N GLU A 256 41.34 20.45 -2.23
CA GLU A 256 42.41 19.56 -1.79
C GLU A 256 41.90 18.12 -1.57
N GLN A 257 40.76 17.93 -0.91
CA GLN A 257 40.15 16.61 -0.71
C GLN A 257 39.70 15.97 -2.04
N ILE A 258 39.19 16.77 -2.97
CA ILE A 258 38.85 16.28 -4.31
C ILE A 258 40.11 15.84 -5.04
N THR A 259 41.20 16.60 -4.95
CA THR A 259 42.49 16.27 -5.58
C THR A 259 43.04 14.97 -4.98
N GLU A 260 43.07 14.82 -3.68
CA GLU A 260 43.51 13.55 -3.01
C GLU A 260 42.67 12.33 -3.44
N MET A 261 41.35 12.50 -3.61
CA MET A 261 40.50 11.43 -4.13
C MET A 261 40.83 11.08 -5.58
N ILE A 262 41.09 12.05 -6.42
CA ILE A 262 41.47 11.85 -7.82
C ILE A 262 42.81 11.10 -7.89
N ASP A 263 43.81 11.54 -7.14
CA ASP A 263 45.14 10.91 -7.11
C ASP A 263 45.06 9.45 -6.65
N SER A 264 44.24 9.16 -5.61
CA SER A 264 43.98 7.81 -5.12
C SER A 264 43.30 6.91 -6.17
N PHE A 265 42.37 7.45 -6.96
CA PHE A 265 41.74 6.70 -8.05
C PHE A 265 42.73 6.44 -9.21
N GLU A 266 43.57 7.39 -9.54
CA GLU A 266 44.60 7.22 -10.59
C GLU A 266 45.63 6.15 -10.20
N GLU A 267 46.05 6.12 -8.92
CA GLU A 267 46.96 5.08 -8.41
C GLU A 267 46.34 3.70 -8.51
N LYS A 268 45.08 3.52 -8.08
CA LYS A 268 44.36 2.26 -8.25
C LYS A 268 44.18 1.83 -9.70
N ILE A 269 43.90 2.76 -10.59
CA ILE A 269 43.80 2.47 -12.03
C ILE A 269 45.15 2.00 -12.58
N ASN A 270 46.25 2.61 -12.16
CA ASN A 270 47.59 2.21 -12.58
C ASN A 270 47.98 0.83 -12.02
N GLU A 271 47.60 0.50 -10.79
CA GLU A 271 47.80 -0.87 -10.24
C GLU A 271 47.00 -1.90 -11.08
N LEU A 272 45.76 -1.64 -11.37
CA LEU A 272 44.91 -2.52 -12.18
C LEU A 272 45.49 -2.73 -13.60
N LYS A 273 46.01 -1.67 -14.19
CA LYS A 273 46.68 -1.75 -15.51
C LYS A 273 47.96 -2.58 -15.46
N LYS A 274 48.74 -2.57 -14.35
CA LYS A 274 49.92 -3.45 -14.15
C LYS A 274 49.48 -4.91 -14.05
N HIS A 275 48.41 -5.19 -13.29
CA HIS A 275 47.91 -6.56 -13.16
C HIS A 275 47.35 -7.14 -14.46
N LEU A 276 46.74 -6.30 -15.32
CA LEU A 276 46.29 -6.75 -16.65
C LEU A 276 47.42 -7.10 -17.57
N LYS A 277 48.57 -6.37 -17.52
CA LYS A 277 49.74 -6.64 -18.34
C LYS A 277 50.52 -7.86 -17.91
N THR A 278 50.44 -8.26 -16.63
CA THR A 278 51.11 -9.49 -16.06
C THR A 278 50.34 -10.76 -16.35
N ASN A 279 49.08 -10.69 -16.76
CA ASN A 279 48.26 -11.88 -17.08
C ASN A 279 48.20 -12.17 -18.61
N GLU A 280 48.90 -11.43 -19.43
CA GLU A 280 49.03 -11.65 -20.89
C GLU A 280 50.40 -12.25 -21.31
N THR A 281 51.21 -12.67 -20.34
CA THR A 281 52.44 -13.45 -20.54
C THR A 281 52.30 -14.83 -19.90
#